data_63fe96f817f9e3673512fbc24bd428e6
#
_entry.id   63fe96f817f9e3673512fbc24bd428e6
#
_cell.length_a   1.000
_cell.length_b   1.000
_cell.length_c   1.000
_cell.angle_alpha   90.00
_cell.angle_beta   90.00
_cell.angle_gamma   90.00
#
_symmetry.space_group_name_H-M   'P 1'
#
loop_
_entity.id
_entity.type
_entity.pdbx_description
1 polymer ?
#
loop_
_entity_poly.entity_id
_entity_poly.type
_entity_poly.pdbx_seq_one_letter_code
_entity_poly.pdbx_strand_id
1 'polypeptide(L)'
;MRKGITMKKIVTSGLLLAVMMALAGCGQEKKPEPAKPAAAFDLNKAKDGTYTAESSSDSYMGRGRLTVVIKDHKIVAADFVGLSPDGKVKDDTYGMTEGQIKDERKYKIAQSALKANNSYGAQLIETQKPGEVDAIAGATVSYDQFMETAQNVLEQAQK
;
A
#
# COMPACT_ATOMS: atom_id res chain seq x y z
N MET A 1 27.93 64.99 10.11
CA MET A 1 28.24 64.84 11.57
C MET A 1 28.19 63.35 11.85
N ARG A 2 29.37 62.69 11.95
CA ARG A 2 29.99 62.19 13.20
C ARG A 2 29.12 61.11 13.84
N LYS A 3 29.52 59.88 14.18
CA LYS A 3 30.77 59.09 14.42
C LYS A 3 30.26 57.68 14.50
N GLY A 4 30.79 56.55 14.03
CA GLY A 4 32.10 55.94 14.19
C GLY A 4 32.41 55.45 15.62
N ILE A 5 32.40 54.15 15.90
CA ILE A 5 33.17 53.39 16.92
C ILE A 5 32.91 51.91 16.65
N THR A 6 33.76 51.16 16.05
CA THR A 6 34.97 50.42 16.40
C THR A 6 34.84 49.33 17.48
N MET A 7 34.96 48.11 17.02
CA MET A 7 35.61 46.90 17.57
C MET A 7 35.73 46.69 19.09
N LYS A 8 35.41 45.48 19.53
CA LYS A 8 36.38 44.68 20.28
C LYS A 8 36.05 43.18 20.21
N LYS A 9 37.04 42.40 19.72
CA LYS A 9 37.17 40.98 19.86
C LYS A 9 37.44 40.64 21.32
N ILE A 10 36.76 39.63 21.88
CA ILE A 10 37.22 38.91 23.04
C ILE A 10 37.12 37.41 22.71
N VAL A 11 38.30 36.83 22.57
CA VAL A 11 38.55 35.37 22.55
C VAL A 11 38.64 34.96 24.02
N THR A 12 37.86 34.01 24.43
CA THR A 12 38.15 33.24 25.63
C THR A 12 37.81 31.77 25.37
N SER A 13 38.88 31.01 25.37
CA SER A 13 38.98 29.56 25.41
C SER A 13 38.35 29.03 26.70
N GLY A 14 37.56 28.01 26.57
CA GLY A 14 36.97 27.29 27.71
C GLY A 14 36.61 25.87 27.31
N LEU A 15 37.57 25.00 27.47
CA LEU A 15 37.55 23.55 27.42
C LEU A 15 36.63 23.03 28.52
N LEU A 16 35.54 22.30 28.20
CA LEU A 16 34.92 21.35 29.15
C LEU A 16 34.20 20.22 28.43
N LEU A 17 34.81 19.12 28.50
CA LEU A 17 34.38 17.73 28.73
C LEU A 17 33.06 17.27 28.13
N ALA A 18 33.25 16.35 27.23
CA ALA A 18 32.28 15.38 26.73
C ALA A 18 31.63 14.58 27.86
N VAL A 19 30.33 14.52 27.86
CA VAL A 19 29.59 13.37 28.39
C VAL A 19 28.81 12.76 27.24
N MET A 20 29.37 11.70 26.66
CA MET A 20 28.64 10.76 25.83
C MET A 20 27.64 10.02 26.71
N MET A 21 26.37 10.31 26.57
CA MET A 21 25.31 9.36 26.88
C MET A 21 24.81 8.78 25.57
N ALA A 22 25.36 7.61 25.27
CA ALA A 22 24.79 6.69 24.28
C ALA A 22 23.46 6.18 24.85
N LEU A 23 22.35 6.70 24.38
CA LEU A 23 21.05 6.06 24.45
C LEU A 23 20.85 5.30 23.16
N ALA A 24 21.30 4.05 23.20
CA ALA A 24 20.96 3.05 22.21
C ALA A 24 19.46 2.74 22.30
N GLY A 25 18.82 2.60 21.14
CA GLY A 25 17.65 1.77 20.97
C GLY A 25 16.31 2.47 20.98
N CYS A 26 15.99 3.24 19.93
CA CYS A 26 14.63 3.26 19.42
C CYS A 26 14.67 2.50 18.11
N GLY A 27 13.96 1.36 18.06
CA GLY A 27 13.72 0.63 16.84
C GLY A 27 13.12 1.60 15.83
N GLN A 28 13.81 1.79 14.72
CA GLN A 28 13.22 2.43 13.55
C GLN A 28 12.09 1.51 13.09
N GLU A 29 10.86 1.83 13.45
CA GLU A 29 9.72 1.41 12.65
C GLU A 29 10.03 1.87 11.23
N LYS A 30 10.30 0.90 10.35
CA LYS A 30 10.42 1.15 8.92
C LYS A 30 9.10 1.78 8.50
N LYS A 31 9.10 3.12 8.36
CA LYS A 31 8.03 3.84 7.70
C LYS A 31 7.78 3.10 6.39
N PRO A 32 6.53 2.69 6.09
CA PRO A 32 6.22 2.06 4.81
C PRO A 32 6.78 2.95 3.71
N GLU A 33 7.67 2.41 2.90
CA GLU A 33 8.17 3.08 1.71
C GLU A 33 6.93 3.37 0.85
N PRO A 34 6.71 4.63 0.41
CA PRO A 34 5.56 4.93 -0.41
C PRO A 34 5.62 4.01 -1.62
N ALA A 35 4.53 3.30 -1.88
CA ALA A 35 4.40 2.41 -3.02
C ALA A 35 4.96 3.14 -4.25
N LYS A 36 5.89 2.47 -4.95
CA LYS A 36 6.50 3.00 -6.19
C LYS A 36 5.37 3.56 -7.05
N PRO A 37 5.47 4.81 -7.55
CA PRO A 37 4.42 5.37 -8.38
C PRO A 37 4.10 4.36 -9.46
N ALA A 38 2.85 3.94 -9.55
CA ALA A 38 2.39 3.06 -10.61
C ALA A 38 2.88 3.66 -11.93
N ALA A 39 3.65 2.90 -12.69
CA ALA A 39 4.11 3.32 -14.00
C ALA A 39 2.90 3.85 -14.74
N ALA A 40 3.02 5.02 -15.41
CA ALA A 40 1.91 5.67 -16.08
C ALA A 40 1.27 4.67 -17.04
N PHE A 41 0.12 4.15 -16.63
CA PHE A 41 -0.60 3.17 -17.39
C PHE A 41 -1.43 3.89 -18.46
N ASP A 42 -1.24 3.49 -19.70
CA ASP A 42 -1.93 4.06 -20.85
C ASP A 42 -2.94 3.06 -21.42
N LEU A 43 -4.21 3.22 -21.05
CA LEU A 43 -5.30 2.39 -21.55
C LEU A 43 -5.41 2.39 -23.08
N ASN A 44 -4.95 3.45 -23.77
CA ASN A 44 -4.97 3.49 -25.23
C ASN A 44 -4.04 2.45 -25.87
N LYS A 45 -3.05 1.95 -25.13
CA LYS A 45 -2.15 0.89 -25.56
C LYS A 45 -2.61 -0.51 -25.13
N ALA A 46 -3.61 -0.56 -24.26
CA ALA A 46 -4.11 -1.85 -23.77
C ALA A 46 -4.96 -2.53 -24.84
N LYS A 47 -4.78 -3.83 -24.97
CA LYS A 47 -5.59 -4.69 -25.84
C LYS A 47 -6.86 -5.09 -25.10
N ASP A 48 -7.94 -5.25 -25.85
CA ASP A 48 -9.18 -5.82 -25.33
C ASP A 48 -8.94 -7.25 -24.85
N GLY A 49 -9.49 -7.59 -23.69
CA GLY A 49 -9.34 -8.93 -23.13
C GLY A 49 -9.64 -8.99 -21.64
N THR A 50 -9.50 -10.19 -21.10
CA THR A 50 -9.58 -10.46 -19.67
C THR A 50 -8.18 -10.79 -19.16
N TYR A 51 -7.75 -10.08 -18.15
CA TYR A 51 -6.41 -10.20 -17.57
C TYR A 51 -6.52 -10.48 -16.09
N THR A 52 -5.67 -11.37 -15.60
CA THR A 52 -5.62 -11.75 -14.19
C THR A 52 -4.18 -11.76 -13.69
N ALA A 53 -3.95 -11.18 -12.54
CA ALA A 53 -2.67 -11.27 -11.84
C ALA A 53 -2.87 -11.49 -10.33
N GLU A 54 -1.87 -12.10 -9.72
CA GLU A 54 -1.76 -12.22 -8.27
C GLU A 54 -0.60 -11.38 -7.78
N SER A 55 -0.70 -10.86 -6.56
CA SER A 55 0.39 -10.18 -5.88
C SER A 55 1.43 -11.17 -5.38
N SER A 56 2.57 -10.67 -4.93
CA SER A 56 3.49 -11.43 -4.09
C SER A 56 2.75 -12.00 -2.89
N SER A 57 3.17 -13.19 -2.46
CA SER A 57 2.54 -13.88 -1.34
C SER A 57 3.19 -13.49 -0.02
N ASP A 58 2.39 -13.04 0.93
CA ASP A 58 2.76 -13.00 2.33
C ASP A 58 2.45 -14.36 2.97
N SER A 59 3.43 -14.92 3.70
CA SER A 59 3.30 -16.25 4.31
C SER A 59 2.18 -16.34 5.36
N TYR A 60 1.78 -15.20 5.92
CA TYR A 60 0.75 -15.11 6.96
C TYR A 60 -0.56 -14.55 6.43
N MET A 61 -0.49 -13.50 5.62
CA MET A 61 -1.66 -12.79 5.11
C MET A 61 -2.14 -13.31 3.75
N GLY A 62 -1.34 -14.16 3.07
CA GLY A 62 -1.66 -14.63 1.73
C GLY A 62 -1.38 -13.58 0.65
N ARG A 63 -2.23 -13.52 -0.39
CA ARG A 63 -2.03 -12.64 -1.56
C ARG A 63 -3.35 -12.07 -2.09
N GLY A 64 -3.26 -11.02 -2.87
CA GLY A 64 -4.37 -10.48 -3.65
C GLY A 64 -4.41 -11.10 -5.04
N ARG A 65 -5.59 -11.18 -5.63
CA ARG A 65 -5.80 -11.51 -7.05
C ARG A 65 -6.77 -10.50 -7.65
N LEU A 66 -6.35 -9.87 -8.73
CA LEU A 66 -7.18 -8.95 -9.51
C LEU A 66 -7.45 -9.55 -10.88
N THR A 67 -8.71 -9.55 -11.28
CA THR A 67 -9.15 -9.84 -12.64
C THR A 67 -9.80 -8.60 -13.22
N VAL A 68 -9.37 -8.14 -14.40
CA VAL A 68 -9.99 -7.03 -15.12
C VAL A 68 -10.43 -7.46 -16.52
N VAL A 69 -11.50 -6.83 -17.00
CA VAL A 69 -11.91 -6.91 -18.40
C VAL A 69 -11.70 -5.53 -19.02
N ILE A 70 -10.91 -5.49 -20.09
CA ILE A 70 -10.67 -4.28 -20.90
C ILE A 70 -11.42 -4.42 -22.21
N LYS A 71 -12.18 -3.39 -22.54
CA LYS A 71 -12.90 -3.28 -23.81
C LYS A 71 -12.91 -1.83 -24.28
N ASP A 72 -12.61 -1.62 -25.56
CA ASP A 72 -12.58 -0.29 -26.19
C ASP A 72 -11.74 0.72 -25.38
N HIS A 73 -10.54 0.29 -24.95
CA HIS A 73 -9.60 1.07 -24.12
C HIS A 73 -10.16 1.50 -22.75
N LYS A 74 -11.10 0.75 -22.19
CA LYS A 74 -11.69 1.00 -20.87
C LYS A 74 -11.71 -0.26 -20.04
N ILE A 75 -11.52 -0.10 -18.75
CA ILE A 75 -11.78 -1.16 -17.76
C ILE A 75 -13.29 -1.22 -17.55
N VAL A 76 -13.93 -2.28 -18.05
CA VAL A 76 -15.38 -2.45 -17.96
C VAL A 76 -15.81 -3.37 -16.81
N ALA A 77 -14.87 -4.17 -16.29
CA ALA A 77 -15.06 -4.96 -15.08
C ALA A 77 -13.73 -5.09 -14.34
N ALA A 78 -13.79 -5.12 -13.03
CA ALA A 78 -12.66 -5.39 -12.14
C ALA A 78 -13.15 -6.12 -10.89
N ASP A 79 -12.50 -7.23 -10.56
CA ASP A 79 -12.76 -8.04 -9.38
C ASP A 79 -11.46 -8.26 -8.61
N PHE A 80 -11.39 -7.76 -7.38
CA PHE A 80 -10.23 -7.94 -6.51
C PHE A 80 -10.61 -8.76 -5.29
N VAL A 81 -9.93 -9.88 -5.11
CA VAL A 81 -10.15 -10.81 -4.00
C VAL A 81 -8.86 -11.07 -3.23
N GLY A 82 -8.96 -11.22 -1.92
CA GLY A 82 -7.88 -11.74 -1.09
C GLY A 82 -7.86 -13.27 -1.12
N LEU A 83 -6.68 -13.86 -1.21
CA LEU A 83 -6.46 -15.29 -1.08
C LEU A 83 -5.71 -15.57 0.21
N SER A 84 -6.11 -16.62 0.93
CA SER A 84 -5.38 -17.15 2.08
C SER A 84 -4.05 -17.77 1.63
N PRO A 85 -3.10 -18.05 2.54
CA PRO A 85 -1.85 -18.73 2.18
C PRO A 85 -2.04 -20.07 1.48
N ASP A 86 -3.15 -20.79 1.76
CA ASP A 86 -3.55 -22.05 1.09
C ASP A 86 -4.22 -21.83 -0.28
N GLY A 87 -4.37 -20.57 -0.72
CA GLY A 87 -4.94 -20.20 -2.01
C GLY A 87 -6.45 -20.12 -2.08
N LYS A 88 -7.16 -20.31 -0.96
CA LYS A 88 -8.62 -20.14 -0.91
C LYS A 88 -8.98 -18.66 -0.91
N VAL A 89 -10.08 -18.33 -1.56
CA VAL A 89 -10.66 -16.99 -1.48
C VAL A 89 -11.09 -16.72 -0.04
N LYS A 90 -10.69 -15.58 0.49
CA LYS A 90 -11.14 -15.11 1.80
C LYS A 90 -12.60 -14.70 1.69
N ASP A 91 -13.43 -15.29 2.50
CA ASP A 91 -14.87 -15.06 2.60
C ASP A 91 -15.26 -14.52 3.99
N ASP A 92 -16.55 -14.52 4.31
CA ASP A 92 -17.11 -14.08 5.58
C ASP A 92 -16.62 -14.87 6.79
N THR A 93 -16.04 -16.07 6.60
CA THR A 93 -15.40 -16.86 7.65
C THR A 93 -13.96 -16.44 7.93
N TYR A 94 -13.38 -15.54 7.10
CA TYR A 94 -12.02 -15.07 7.29
C TYR A 94 -11.87 -14.31 8.62
N GLY A 95 -10.92 -14.74 9.43
CA GLY A 95 -10.71 -14.25 10.80
C GLY A 95 -11.39 -15.09 11.87
N MET A 96 -12.17 -16.13 11.51
CA MET A 96 -12.64 -17.14 12.42
C MET A 96 -11.57 -18.22 12.66
N THR A 97 -11.68 -18.91 13.80
CA THR A 97 -10.88 -20.10 14.12
C THR A 97 -11.84 -21.25 14.37
N GLU A 98 -11.71 -22.33 13.59
CA GLU A 98 -12.62 -23.49 13.66
C GLU A 98 -14.12 -23.11 13.52
N GLY A 99 -14.41 -22.15 12.61
CA GLY A 99 -15.77 -21.66 12.36
C GLY A 99 -16.37 -20.80 13.49
N GLN A 100 -15.56 -20.35 14.45
CA GLN A 100 -15.99 -19.52 15.56
C GLN A 100 -15.18 -18.22 15.65
N ILE A 101 -15.84 -17.15 16.07
CA ILE A 101 -15.18 -15.89 16.38
C ILE A 101 -14.52 -16.01 17.77
N LYS A 102 -13.25 -16.38 17.82
CA LYS A 102 -12.48 -16.47 19.09
C LYS A 102 -11.88 -15.13 19.51
N ASP A 103 -11.72 -14.20 18.55
CA ASP A 103 -11.20 -12.86 18.80
C ASP A 103 -12.01 -11.87 17.92
N GLU A 104 -12.94 -11.18 18.55
CA GLU A 104 -13.81 -10.22 17.85
C GLU A 104 -13.05 -9.07 17.18
N ARG A 105 -11.95 -8.62 17.77
CA ARG A 105 -11.14 -7.53 17.20
C ARG A 105 -10.48 -7.98 15.91
N LYS A 106 -9.85 -9.15 15.92
CA LYS A 106 -9.21 -9.72 14.72
C LYS A 106 -10.27 -9.99 13.63
N TYR A 107 -11.41 -10.54 14.02
CA TYR A 107 -12.50 -10.78 13.08
C TYR A 107 -13.00 -9.49 12.43
N LYS A 108 -13.22 -8.42 13.21
CA LYS A 108 -13.64 -7.11 12.67
C LYS A 108 -12.61 -6.53 11.69
N ILE A 109 -11.32 -6.66 12.00
CA ILE A 109 -10.25 -6.24 11.08
C ILE A 109 -10.29 -7.05 9.78
N ALA A 110 -10.42 -8.37 9.87
CA ALA A 110 -10.54 -9.25 8.72
C ALA A 110 -11.73 -8.90 7.83
N GLN A 111 -12.90 -8.67 8.44
CA GLN A 111 -14.10 -8.27 7.70
C GLN A 111 -14.00 -6.87 7.08
N SER A 112 -13.27 -5.95 7.72
CA SER A 112 -12.98 -4.64 7.13
C SER A 112 -12.09 -4.75 5.90
N ALA A 113 -11.09 -5.64 5.93
CA ALA A 113 -10.25 -5.92 4.78
C ALA A 113 -11.03 -6.52 3.61
N LEU A 114 -11.99 -7.43 3.87
CA LEU A 114 -12.86 -7.98 2.83
C LEU A 114 -13.74 -6.91 2.17
N LYS A 115 -14.31 -6.01 2.96
CA LYS A 115 -15.10 -4.89 2.42
C LYS A 115 -14.25 -3.96 1.55
N ALA A 116 -13.02 -3.71 1.99
CA ALA A 116 -12.06 -2.92 1.21
C ALA A 116 -11.75 -3.59 -0.13
N ASN A 117 -11.48 -4.90 -0.14
CA ASN A 117 -11.22 -5.65 -1.37
C ASN A 117 -12.35 -5.46 -2.39
N ASN A 118 -13.60 -5.62 -1.96
CA ASN A 118 -14.77 -5.45 -2.83
C ASN A 118 -14.91 -4.02 -3.39
N SER A 119 -14.41 -3.00 -2.67
CA SER A 119 -14.49 -1.62 -3.12
C SER A 119 -13.37 -1.23 -4.10
N TYR A 120 -12.20 -1.84 -4.03
CA TYR A 120 -11.07 -1.50 -4.92
C TYR A 120 -11.38 -1.77 -6.39
N GLY A 121 -12.04 -2.89 -6.69
CA GLY A 121 -12.49 -3.19 -8.05
C GLY A 121 -13.46 -2.14 -8.58
N ALA A 122 -14.45 -1.74 -7.78
CA ALA A 122 -15.42 -0.72 -8.17
C ALA A 122 -14.76 0.64 -8.40
N GLN A 123 -13.88 1.08 -7.50
CA GLN A 123 -13.12 2.32 -7.66
C GLN A 123 -12.22 2.29 -8.91
N LEU A 124 -11.60 1.14 -9.23
CA LEU A 124 -10.78 1.01 -10.44
C LEU A 124 -11.60 1.17 -11.72
N ILE A 125 -12.84 0.66 -11.75
CA ILE A 125 -13.75 0.87 -12.88
C ILE A 125 -14.14 2.34 -13.00
N GLU A 126 -14.37 3.01 -11.89
CA GLU A 126 -14.76 4.42 -11.87
C GLU A 126 -13.61 5.35 -12.28
N THR A 127 -12.45 5.17 -11.67
CA THR A 127 -11.28 6.03 -11.89
C THR A 127 -10.52 5.71 -13.17
N GLN A 128 -10.59 4.46 -13.65
CA GLN A 128 -9.79 3.95 -14.77
C GLN A 128 -8.27 3.99 -14.51
N LYS A 129 -7.84 4.31 -13.30
CA LYS A 129 -6.45 4.51 -12.92
C LYS A 129 -6.18 3.95 -11.52
N PRO A 130 -5.31 2.96 -11.39
CA PRO A 130 -4.99 2.41 -10.06
C PRO A 130 -4.50 3.45 -9.04
N GLY A 131 -3.73 4.44 -9.52
CA GLY A 131 -3.19 5.49 -8.64
C GLY A 131 -4.24 6.49 -8.12
N GLU A 132 -5.48 6.45 -8.63
CA GLU A 132 -6.61 7.25 -8.17
C GLU A 132 -7.57 6.44 -7.28
N VAL A 133 -7.26 5.18 -6.99
CA VAL A 133 -8.02 4.35 -6.05
C VAL A 133 -7.58 4.68 -4.63
N ASP A 134 -8.53 5.03 -3.78
CA ASP A 134 -8.27 5.42 -2.40
C ASP A 134 -7.95 4.22 -1.48
N ALA A 135 -6.90 4.37 -0.69
CA ALA A 135 -6.58 3.41 0.36
C ALA A 135 -7.61 3.47 1.49
N ILE A 136 -8.07 2.31 1.94
CA ILE A 136 -9.06 2.21 3.02
C ILE A 136 -8.34 1.98 4.34
N ALA A 137 -8.67 2.80 5.34
CA ALA A 137 -8.08 2.70 6.68
C ALA A 137 -8.27 1.29 7.28
N GLY A 138 -7.19 0.71 7.78
CA GLY A 138 -7.18 -0.66 8.33
C GLY A 138 -7.06 -1.78 7.30
N ALA A 139 -6.93 -1.46 6.00
CA ALA A 139 -6.75 -2.43 4.92
C ALA A 139 -5.45 -2.21 4.12
N THR A 140 -4.38 -1.74 4.77
CA THR A 140 -3.12 -1.38 4.10
C THR A 140 -2.53 -2.54 3.31
N VAL A 141 -2.47 -3.75 3.89
CA VAL A 141 -1.95 -4.94 3.19
C VAL A 141 -2.78 -5.25 1.94
N SER A 142 -4.10 -5.16 2.05
CA SER A 142 -4.99 -5.37 0.90
C SER A 142 -4.79 -4.33 -0.19
N TYR A 143 -4.56 -3.06 0.19
CA TYR A 143 -4.28 -1.99 -0.75
C TYR A 143 -2.95 -2.19 -1.48
N ASP A 144 -1.89 -2.56 -0.76
CA ASP A 144 -0.58 -2.83 -1.37
C ASP A 144 -0.66 -4.01 -2.34
N GLN A 145 -1.37 -5.08 -1.98
CA GLN A 145 -1.63 -6.23 -2.85
C GLN A 145 -2.47 -5.84 -4.07
N PHE A 146 -3.47 -4.97 -3.89
CA PHE A 146 -4.27 -4.43 -5.00
C PHE A 146 -3.39 -3.64 -5.98
N MET A 147 -2.56 -2.73 -5.49
CA MET A 147 -1.68 -1.91 -6.32
C MET A 147 -0.69 -2.75 -7.13
N GLU A 148 -0.09 -3.76 -6.50
CA GLU A 148 0.82 -4.70 -7.18
C GLU A 148 0.08 -5.49 -8.27
N THR A 149 -1.09 -6.04 -7.97
CA THR A 149 -1.88 -6.80 -8.96
C THR A 149 -2.36 -5.91 -10.10
N ALA A 150 -2.80 -4.69 -9.81
CA ALA A 150 -3.23 -3.74 -10.81
C ALA A 150 -2.10 -3.40 -11.79
N GLN A 151 -0.90 -3.14 -11.29
CA GLN A 151 0.25 -2.91 -12.15
C GLN A 151 0.52 -4.12 -13.06
N ASN A 152 0.58 -5.33 -12.48
CA ASN A 152 0.87 -6.56 -13.22
C ASN A 152 -0.17 -6.85 -14.32
N VAL A 153 -1.45 -6.70 -14.01
CA VAL A 153 -2.55 -6.90 -14.97
C VAL A 153 -2.45 -5.91 -16.12
N LEU A 154 -2.20 -4.66 -15.81
CA LEU A 154 -2.16 -3.59 -16.81
C LEU A 154 -0.91 -3.70 -17.70
N GLU A 155 0.21 -4.16 -17.17
CA GLU A 155 1.40 -4.49 -17.96
C GLU A 155 1.14 -5.67 -18.91
N GLN A 156 0.36 -6.67 -18.51
CA GLN A 156 -0.05 -7.77 -19.39
C GLN A 156 -0.88 -7.29 -20.56
N ALA A 157 -1.81 -6.36 -20.31
CA ALA A 157 -2.70 -5.84 -21.33
C ALA A 157 -1.99 -5.01 -22.42
N GLN A 158 -0.78 -4.54 -22.15
CA GLN A 158 0.02 -3.76 -23.13
C GLN A 158 1.01 -4.60 -23.95
N LYS A 159 1.14 -5.88 -23.67
CA LYS A 159 2.01 -6.81 -24.42
C LYS A 159 1.27 -7.43 -25.58
#